data_a6db5bb0d68d97efceba6754b2693f3a
#
_entry.id   a6db5bb0d68d97efceba6754b2693f3a
#
_cell.length_a   1.000
_cell.length_b   1.000
_cell.length_c   1.000
_cell.angle_alpha   90.00
_cell.angle_beta   90.00
_cell.angle_gamma   90.00
#
_symmetry.space_group_name_H-M   'P 1'
#
loop_
_entity.id
_entity.type
_entity.pdbx_description
1 polymer ?
#
loop_
_entity_poly.entity_id
_entity_poly.type
_entity_poly.pdbx_seq_one_letter_code
_entity_poly.pdbx_strand_id
1 'polypeptide(L)'
;MKRYDYIQFGAFSILSHIAQGAAFILLFAAFGGTGTTSSFTFATPVGLALGVVYVSALSFLFGWGLRPDRGINKNCCWNAAIVLYVLNLASLLVMPVPFGSGSILAMIWELPMAPAMVGINGVSGEGTMFSYALFALLAAVEPLCFTLGLTRKGKKAAKSEDNENSAAFSA
;
A
#
# COMPACT_ATOMS: atom_id res chain seq x y z
N MET A 1 -4.71 22.56 13.10
CA MET A 1 -4.26 22.08 11.77
C MET A 1 -3.65 20.69 11.82
N LYS A 2 -2.55 20.44 12.58
CA LYS A 2 -1.87 19.11 12.59
C LYS A 2 -2.79 17.91 12.91
N ARG A 3 -3.70 18.05 13.90
CA ARG A 3 -4.61 16.96 14.30
C ARG A 3 -5.57 16.55 13.18
N TYR A 4 -6.04 17.50 12.39
CA TYR A 4 -6.90 17.22 11.24
C TYR A 4 -6.15 16.46 10.13
N ASP A 5 -4.87 16.78 9.90
CA ASP A 5 -4.06 16.10 8.90
C ASP A 5 -3.83 14.62 9.24
N TYR A 6 -3.63 14.28 10.55
CA TYR A 6 -3.55 12.88 10.99
C TYR A 6 -4.85 12.12 10.79
N ILE A 7 -5.99 12.71 11.16
CA ILE A 7 -7.30 12.08 10.97
C ILE A 7 -7.57 11.86 9.48
N GLN A 8 -7.26 12.84 8.65
CA GLN A 8 -7.44 12.76 7.21
C GLN A 8 -6.54 11.69 6.58
N PHE A 9 -5.27 11.61 6.98
CA PHE A 9 -4.37 10.54 6.55
C PHE A 9 -4.92 9.17 6.93
N GLY A 10 -5.33 8.98 8.19
CA GLY A 10 -5.88 7.72 8.67
C GLY A 10 -7.13 7.30 7.90
N ALA A 11 -8.08 8.22 7.70
CA ALA A 11 -9.29 7.94 6.92
C ALA A 11 -8.99 7.56 5.46
N PHE A 12 -8.09 8.28 4.81
CA PHE A 12 -7.70 8.00 3.42
C PHE A 12 -6.92 6.69 3.30
N SER A 13 -6.06 6.38 4.27
CA SER A 13 -5.32 5.12 4.33
C SER A 13 -6.26 3.93 4.47
N ILE A 14 -7.22 3.98 5.39
CA ILE A 14 -8.22 2.92 5.56
C ILE A 14 -9.07 2.76 4.29
N LEU A 15 -9.53 3.86 3.69
CA LEU A 15 -10.29 3.81 2.44
C LEU A 15 -9.49 3.18 1.30
N SER A 16 -8.23 3.57 1.15
CA SER A 16 -7.31 2.99 0.17
C SER A 16 -7.13 1.49 0.40
N HIS A 17 -6.93 1.09 1.64
CA HIS A 17 -6.73 -0.30 2.02
C HIS A 17 -7.96 -1.18 1.70
N ILE A 18 -9.15 -0.72 2.07
CA ILE A 18 -10.42 -1.40 1.75
C ILE A 18 -10.59 -1.51 0.22
N ALA A 19 -10.33 -0.43 -0.51
CA ALA A 19 -10.49 -0.42 -1.97
C ALA A 19 -9.49 -1.36 -2.67
N GLN A 20 -8.26 -1.46 -2.18
CA GLN A 20 -7.26 -2.42 -2.68
C GLN A 20 -7.68 -3.87 -2.40
N GLY A 21 -8.18 -4.17 -1.21
CA GLY A 21 -8.71 -5.48 -0.87
C GLY A 21 -9.91 -5.88 -1.75
N ALA A 22 -10.84 -4.95 -1.98
CA ALA A 22 -11.96 -5.16 -2.90
C ALA A 22 -11.50 -5.38 -4.34
N ALA A 23 -10.52 -4.61 -4.84
CA ALA A 23 -9.93 -4.79 -6.15
C ALA A 23 -9.28 -6.17 -6.29
N PHE A 24 -8.56 -6.64 -5.26
CA PHE A 24 -7.98 -7.98 -5.25
C PHE A 24 -9.05 -9.07 -5.32
N ILE A 25 -10.13 -8.97 -4.54
CA ILE A 25 -11.24 -9.94 -4.58
C ILE A 25 -11.87 -9.98 -5.98
N LEU A 26 -12.10 -8.83 -6.61
CA LEU A 26 -12.66 -8.76 -7.96
C LEU A 26 -11.72 -9.36 -9.01
N LEU A 27 -10.42 -9.09 -8.92
CA LEU A 27 -9.41 -9.69 -9.80
C LEU A 27 -9.35 -11.21 -9.60
N PHE A 28 -9.37 -11.68 -8.37
CA PHE A 28 -9.36 -13.10 -8.06
C PHE A 28 -10.64 -13.80 -8.58
N ALA A 29 -11.80 -13.18 -8.42
CA ALA A 29 -13.06 -13.69 -8.94
C ALA A 29 -13.06 -13.74 -10.49
N ALA A 30 -12.50 -12.72 -11.15
CA ALA A 30 -12.46 -12.63 -12.59
C ALA A 30 -11.48 -13.63 -13.24
N PHE A 31 -10.33 -13.89 -12.61
CA PHE A 31 -9.26 -14.70 -13.19
C PHE A 31 -9.03 -16.04 -12.49
N GLY A 32 -9.43 -16.18 -11.22
CA GLY A 32 -9.24 -17.38 -10.40
C GLY A 32 -10.46 -18.30 -10.30
N GLY A 33 -11.66 -17.79 -10.59
CA GLY A 33 -12.93 -18.49 -10.36
C GLY A 33 -13.33 -19.52 -11.43
N THR A 34 -12.57 -19.68 -12.49
CA THR A 34 -12.97 -20.55 -13.63
C THR A 34 -12.42 -21.97 -13.54
N GLY A 35 -12.11 -22.53 -12.40
CA GLY A 35 -11.87 -23.98 -12.18
C GLY A 35 -10.94 -24.71 -13.16
N THR A 36 -10.52 -24.04 -14.22
CA THR A 36 -9.59 -24.53 -15.21
C THR A 36 -8.21 -24.01 -14.87
N THR A 37 -7.34 -24.87 -14.46
CA THR A 37 -5.89 -24.81 -14.38
C THR A 37 -5.28 -23.58 -15.06
N SER A 38 -5.48 -22.39 -14.50
CA SER A 38 -4.62 -21.28 -14.88
C SER A 38 -3.25 -21.62 -14.32
N SER A 39 -2.30 -21.88 -15.20
CA SER A 39 -0.89 -22.16 -14.88
C SER A 39 -0.16 -20.98 -14.21
N PHE A 40 -0.89 -19.92 -13.92
CA PHE A 40 -0.36 -18.75 -13.21
C PHE A 40 -0.59 -18.92 -11.71
N THR A 41 0.46 -19.30 -11.00
CA THR A 41 0.47 -19.29 -9.54
C THR A 41 1.25 -18.08 -9.06
N PHE A 42 0.68 -17.34 -8.10
CA PHE A 42 1.40 -16.26 -7.43
C PHE A 42 2.62 -16.76 -6.63
N ALA A 43 2.71 -18.05 -6.35
CA ALA A 43 3.83 -18.69 -5.64
C ALA A 43 5.10 -18.84 -6.51
N THR A 44 5.43 -17.81 -7.30
CA THR A 44 6.59 -17.75 -8.19
C THR A 44 7.30 -16.41 -8.06
N PRO A 45 8.58 -16.28 -8.46
CA PRO A 45 9.27 -14.99 -8.49
C PRO A 45 8.54 -13.93 -9.32
N VAL A 46 7.91 -14.34 -10.43
CA VAL A 46 7.10 -13.45 -11.27
C VAL A 46 5.83 -13.03 -10.53
N GLY A 47 5.16 -13.94 -9.84
CA GLY A 47 3.99 -13.66 -9.02
C GLY A 47 4.31 -12.70 -7.87
N LEU A 48 5.46 -12.89 -7.21
CA LEU A 48 5.96 -11.96 -6.20
C LEU A 48 6.16 -10.55 -6.78
N ALA A 49 6.86 -10.43 -7.91
CA ALA A 49 7.09 -9.15 -8.55
C ALA A 49 5.77 -8.45 -8.93
N LEU A 50 4.83 -9.17 -9.52
CA LEU A 50 3.50 -8.65 -9.87
C LEU A 50 2.70 -8.25 -8.63
N GLY A 51 2.76 -9.02 -7.54
CA GLY A 51 2.11 -8.69 -6.27
C GLY A 51 2.66 -7.40 -5.66
N VAL A 52 3.97 -7.22 -5.64
CA VAL A 52 4.62 -5.99 -5.15
C VAL A 52 4.26 -4.79 -6.04
N VAL A 53 4.29 -4.96 -7.36
CA VAL A 53 3.88 -3.89 -8.30
C VAL A 53 2.41 -3.53 -8.10
N TYR A 54 1.53 -4.50 -7.92
CA TYR A 54 0.11 -4.29 -7.64
C TYR A 54 -0.09 -3.43 -6.38
N VAL A 55 0.49 -3.84 -5.24
CA VAL A 55 0.38 -3.08 -3.98
C VAL A 55 0.95 -1.68 -4.13
N SER A 56 2.14 -1.56 -4.72
CA SER A 56 2.83 -0.28 -4.92
C SER A 56 2.03 0.69 -5.80
N ALA A 57 1.56 0.21 -6.94
CA ALA A 57 0.85 1.03 -7.92
C ALA A 57 -0.50 1.50 -7.38
N LEU A 58 -1.29 0.60 -6.79
CA LEU A 58 -2.59 0.96 -6.24
C LEU A 58 -2.45 1.89 -5.05
N SER A 59 -1.55 1.61 -4.10
CA SER A 59 -1.32 2.50 -2.96
C SER A 59 -0.91 3.90 -3.42
N PHE A 60 -0.01 3.99 -4.40
CA PHE A 60 0.39 5.28 -4.97
C PHE A 60 -0.78 6.01 -5.66
N LEU A 61 -1.55 5.31 -6.50
CA LEU A 61 -2.68 5.88 -7.22
C LEU A 61 -3.78 6.37 -6.28
N PHE A 62 -4.11 5.60 -5.25
CA PHE A 62 -5.06 6.02 -4.23
C PHE A 62 -4.55 7.22 -3.43
N GLY A 63 -3.29 7.22 -3.01
CA GLY A 63 -2.68 8.38 -2.37
C GLY A 63 -2.73 9.63 -3.24
N TRP A 64 -2.44 9.48 -4.53
CA TRP A 64 -2.51 10.58 -5.48
C TRP A 64 -3.94 11.06 -5.74
N GLY A 65 -4.89 10.15 -5.89
CA GLY A 65 -6.31 10.47 -6.16
C GLY A 65 -7.03 11.08 -4.95
N LEU A 66 -6.68 10.66 -3.74
CA LEU A 66 -7.27 11.16 -2.49
C LEU A 66 -6.61 12.44 -1.96
N ARG A 67 -5.62 12.97 -2.67
CA ARG A 67 -4.89 14.16 -2.24
C ARG A 67 -5.83 15.37 -2.16
N PRO A 68 -5.93 16.07 -1.01
CA PRO A 68 -6.73 17.28 -0.90
C PRO A 68 -6.07 18.47 -1.61
N ASP A 69 -6.88 19.36 -2.18
CA ASP A 69 -6.42 20.56 -2.91
C ASP A 69 -5.55 21.48 -2.05
N ARG A 70 -5.86 21.60 -0.77
CA ARG A 70 -5.10 22.41 0.20
C ARG A 70 -3.72 21.85 0.56
N GLY A 71 -3.40 20.62 0.10
CA GLY A 71 -2.25 19.87 0.54
C GLY A 71 -2.37 19.31 1.96
N ILE A 72 -1.49 18.39 2.30
CA ILE A 72 -1.35 17.81 3.64
C ILE A 72 0.07 18.07 4.14
N ASN A 73 0.21 18.28 5.45
CA ASN A 73 1.53 18.44 6.06
C ASN A 73 2.35 17.16 5.91
N LYS A 74 3.46 17.23 5.16
CA LYS A 74 4.32 16.09 4.86
C LYS A 74 4.82 15.36 6.10
N ASN A 75 5.23 16.10 7.12
CA ASN A 75 5.74 15.49 8.36
C ASN A 75 4.65 14.69 9.09
N CYS A 76 3.39 15.17 9.07
CA CYS A 76 2.26 14.42 9.60
C CYS A 76 2.02 13.13 8.82
N CYS A 77 2.10 13.18 7.48
CA CYS A 77 1.96 11.99 6.63
C CYS A 77 3.04 10.94 6.93
N TRP A 78 4.30 11.35 7.02
CA TRP A 78 5.39 10.42 7.29
C TRP A 78 5.30 9.80 8.68
N ASN A 79 4.94 10.58 9.73
CA ASN A 79 4.73 10.03 11.05
C ASN A 79 3.57 9.04 11.08
N ALA A 80 2.46 9.33 10.39
CA ALA A 80 1.32 8.42 10.28
C ALA A 80 1.67 7.17 9.45
N ALA A 81 2.52 7.28 8.42
CA ALA A 81 3.02 6.15 7.65
C ALA A 81 3.83 5.17 8.52
N ILE A 82 4.60 5.67 9.49
CA ILE A 82 5.32 4.81 10.44
C ILE A 82 4.32 4.00 11.29
N VAL A 83 3.24 4.62 11.75
CA VAL A 83 2.19 3.92 12.52
C VAL A 83 1.53 2.84 11.66
N LEU A 84 1.20 3.15 10.40
CA LEU A 84 0.63 2.17 9.46
C LEU A 84 1.60 1.02 9.18
N TYR A 85 2.89 1.31 9.00
CA TYR A 85 3.92 0.28 8.87
C TYR A 85 3.96 -0.67 10.07
N VAL A 86 3.93 -0.13 11.30
CA VAL A 86 3.92 -0.93 12.52
C VAL A 86 2.67 -1.80 12.61
N LEU A 87 1.50 -1.28 12.20
CA LEU A 87 0.25 -2.06 12.15
C LEU A 87 0.33 -3.19 11.13
N ASN A 88 0.82 -2.91 9.92
CA ASN A 88 1.03 -3.92 8.88
C ASN A 88 2.01 -5.00 9.34
N LEU A 89 3.13 -4.59 9.96
CA LEU A 89 4.12 -5.52 10.48
C LEU A 89 3.54 -6.38 11.62
N ALA A 90 2.78 -5.79 12.51
CA ALA A 90 2.14 -6.52 13.60
C ALA A 90 1.12 -7.55 13.06
N SER A 91 0.32 -7.20 12.04
CA SER A 91 -0.62 -8.14 11.42
C SER A 91 0.11 -9.33 10.79
N LEU A 92 1.18 -9.08 10.04
CA LEU A 92 1.99 -10.12 9.40
C LEU A 92 2.72 -11.04 10.40
N LEU A 93 3.06 -10.53 11.58
CA LEU A 93 3.66 -11.34 12.65
C LEU A 93 2.63 -12.19 13.41
N VAL A 94 1.39 -11.70 13.54
CA VAL A 94 0.28 -12.43 14.19
C VAL A 94 -0.26 -13.55 13.29
N MET A 95 -0.13 -13.40 11.96
CA MET A 95 -0.58 -14.38 10.97
C MET A 95 0.60 -14.93 10.15
N PRO A 96 1.39 -15.87 10.71
CA PRO A 96 2.56 -16.41 10.01
C PRO A 96 2.19 -17.24 8.77
N VAL A 97 0.92 -17.59 8.57
CA VAL A 97 0.44 -18.40 7.44
C VAL A 97 -0.73 -17.67 6.77
N PRO A 98 -0.62 -17.31 5.49
CA PRO A 98 -1.75 -16.77 4.75
C PRO A 98 -2.91 -17.77 4.80
N PHE A 99 -4.08 -17.32 5.27
CA PHE A 99 -5.29 -18.13 5.44
C PHE A 99 -5.25 -19.22 6.54
N GLY A 100 -4.28 -19.14 7.47
CA GLY A 100 -4.26 -19.98 8.68
C GLY A 100 -5.31 -19.60 9.72
N SER A 101 -5.26 -20.20 10.90
CA SER A 101 -6.22 -20.03 12.01
C SER A 101 -6.21 -18.65 12.69
N GLY A 102 -5.74 -17.62 12.00
CA GLY A 102 -5.70 -16.27 12.51
C GLY A 102 -7.05 -15.57 12.57
N SER A 103 -7.05 -14.39 13.16
CA SER A 103 -8.25 -13.55 13.26
C SER A 103 -8.77 -13.16 11.85
N ILE A 104 -10.08 -13.27 11.63
CA ILE A 104 -10.75 -12.81 10.41
C ILE A 104 -10.39 -11.34 10.10
N LEU A 105 -10.23 -10.51 11.13
CA LEU A 105 -9.84 -9.11 10.96
C LEU A 105 -8.44 -8.96 10.38
N ALA A 106 -7.49 -9.80 10.82
CA ALA A 106 -6.14 -9.79 10.24
C ALA A 106 -6.16 -10.27 8.78
N MET A 107 -6.95 -11.31 8.45
CA MET A 107 -7.12 -11.76 7.06
C MET A 107 -7.67 -10.65 6.16
N ILE A 108 -8.70 -9.92 6.60
CA ILE A 108 -9.26 -8.79 5.84
C ILE A 108 -8.22 -7.69 5.69
N TRP A 109 -7.44 -7.42 6.73
CA TRP A 109 -6.38 -6.41 6.69
C TRP A 109 -5.24 -6.78 5.73
N GLU A 110 -4.93 -8.06 5.57
CA GLU A 110 -3.85 -8.54 4.70
C GLU A 110 -4.25 -8.74 3.24
N LEU A 111 -5.56 -8.70 2.92
CA LEU A 111 -6.05 -8.90 1.55
C LEU A 111 -5.33 -8.09 0.46
N PRO A 112 -5.02 -6.80 0.65
CA PRO A 112 -4.28 -6.02 -0.35
C PRO A 112 -2.88 -6.57 -0.63
N MET A 113 -2.23 -7.15 0.38
CA MET A 113 -0.87 -7.69 0.30
C MET A 113 -0.83 -9.18 -0.07
N ALA A 114 -1.98 -9.86 -0.08
CA ALA A 114 -2.07 -11.31 -0.30
C ALA A 114 -1.33 -11.81 -1.55
N PRO A 115 -1.40 -11.15 -2.73
CA PRO A 115 -0.64 -11.60 -3.91
C PRO A 115 0.87 -11.66 -3.68
N ALA A 116 1.41 -10.63 -3.03
CA ALA A 116 2.84 -10.57 -2.72
C ALA A 116 3.24 -11.56 -1.62
N MET A 117 2.38 -11.76 -0.60
CA MET A 117 2.61 -12.73 0.48
C MET A 117 2.71 -14.17 -0.06
N VAL A 118 1.79 -14.56 -0.95
CA VAL A 118 1.84 -15.87 -1.61
C VAL A 118 3.13 -16.02 -2.42
N GLY A 119 3.55 -14.96 -3.12
CA GLY A 119 4.81 -14.94 -3.85
C GLY A 119 6.04 -15.11 -2.95
N ILE A 120 6.07 -14.43 -1.80
CA ILE A 120 7.15 -14.56 -0.80
C ILE A 120 7.23 -16.01 -0.32
N ASN A 121 6.13 -16.62 0.11
CA ASN A 121 6.12 -17.99 0.60
C ASN A 121 6.56 -19.00 -0.48
N GLY A 122 6.15 -18.77 -1.73
CA GLY A 122 6.56 -19.63 -2.85
C GLY A 122 8.04 -19.55 -3.19
N VAL A 123 8.68 -18.40 -2.97
CA VAL A 123 10.11 -18.17 -3.28
C VAL A 123 11.01 -18.54 -2.12
N SER A 124 10.61 -18.20 -0.89
CA SER A 124 11.48 -18.33 0.30
C SER A 124 11.14 -19.53 1.18
N GLY A 125 10.03 -20.21 0.94
CA GLY A 125 9.47 -21.21 1.85
C GLY A 125 8.75 -20.57 3.04
N GLU A 126 7.72 -21.26 3.51
CA GLU A 126 6.94 -20.79 4.66
C GLU A 126 7.74 -20.86 5.96
N GLY A 127 7.59 -19.84 6.80
CA GLY A 127 8.17 -19.80 8.14
C GLY A 127 9.69 -19.67 8.22
N THR A 128 10.36 -19.33 7.13
CA THR A 128 11.82 -19.11 7.13
C THR A 128 12.15 -17.70 7.62
N MET A 129 13.35 -17.51 8.19
CA MET A 129 13.84 -16.17 8.55
C MET A 129 13.87 -15.23 7.35
N PHE A 130 14.12 -15.77 6.16
CA PHE A 130 14.12 -15.00 4.92
C PHE A 130 12.71 -14.54 4.54
N SER A 131 11.68 -15.39 4.70
CA SER A 131 10.30 -14.98 4.46
C SER A 131 9.86 -13.87 5.41
N TYR A 132 10.20 -13.93 6.69
CA TYR A 132 9.89 -12.85 7.65
C TYR A 132 10.57 -11.53 7.30
N ALA A 133 11.83 -11.57 6.83
CA ALA A 133 12.52 -10.36 6.36
C ALA A 133 11.81 -9.74 5.14
N LEU A 134 11.37 -10.57 4.19
CA LEU A 134 10.60 -10.11 3.03
C LEU A 134 9.22 -9.56 3.42
N PHE A 135 8.54 -10.17 4.39
CA PHE A 135 7.29 -9.63 4.93
C PHE A 135 7.48 -8.28 5.61
N ALA A 136 8.56 -8.09 6.36
CA ALA A 136 8.86 -6.80 6.96
C ALA A 136 9.12 -5.71 5.91
N LEU A 137 9.75 -6.06 4.79
CA LEU A 137 9.90 -5.14 3.66
C LEU A 137 8.55 -4.86 2.96
N LEU A 138 7.74 -5.89 2.74
CA LEU A 138 6.40 -5.74 2.14
C LEU A 138 5.50 -4.84 2.97
N ALA A 139 5.54 -4.96 4.32
CA ALA A 139 4.77 -4.13 5.22
C ALA A 139 5.03 -2.62 5.05
N ALA A 140 6.23 -2.25 4.57
CA ALA A 140 6.60 -0.87 4.31
C ALA A 140 6.09 -0.34 2.95
N VAL A 141 5.84 -1.22 1.97
CA VAL A 141 5.52 -0.83 0.58
C VAL A 141 4.25 0.01 0.52
N GLU A 142 3.17 -0.44 1.14
CA GLU A 142 1.89 0.25 1.13
C GLU A 142 1.98 1.66 1.73
N PRO A 143 2.43 1.85 3.00
CA PRO A 143 2.49 3.17 3.60
C PRO A 143 3.46 4.11 2.89
N LEU A 144 4.58 3.60 2.36
CA LEU A 144 5.52 4.40 1.57
C LEU A 144 4.90 4.89 0.27
N CYS A 145 4.34 4.00 -0.53
CA CYS A 145 3.75 4.35 -1.82
C CYS A 145 2.52 5.25 -1.67
N PHE A 146 1.66 4.97 -0.68
CA PHE A 146 0.52 5.81 -0.37
C PHE A 146 0.94 7.22 0.04
N THR A 147 1.92 7.36 0.93
CA THR A 147 2.43 8.66 1.39
C THR A 147 3.10 9.43 0.26
N LEU A 148 3.86 8.78 -0.60
CA LEU A 148 4.44 9.40 -1.79
C LEU A 148 3.37 9.92 -2.74
N GLY A 149 2.31 9.15 -3.00
CA GLY A 149 1.17 9.58 -3.81
C GLY A 149 0.49 10.81 -3.21
N LEU A 150 0.18 10.76 -1.91
CA LEU A 150 -0.53 11.80 -1.18
C LEU A 150 0.26 13.12 -1.06
N THR A 151 1.59 13.05 -0.95
CA THR A 151 2.47 14.22 -0.74
C THR A 151 3.04 14.79 -2.04
N ARG A 152 2.80 14.15 -3.20
CA ARG A 152 3.28 14.63 -4.49
C ARG A 152 2.67 15.99 -4.84
N LYS A 153 3.49 16.96 -5.22
CA LYS A 153 3.02 18.29 -5.67
C LYS A 153 2.16 18.15 -6.92
N GLY A 154 0.99 18.79 -6.94
CA GLY A 154 0.16 18.86 -8.15
C GLY A 154 0.73 19.87 -9.14
N LYS A 155 0.47 19.66 -10.44
CA LYS A 155 0.93 20.57 -11.50
C LYS A 155 0.50 22.04 -11.26
N LYS A 156 -0.67 22.28 -10.64
CA LYS A 156 -1.16 23.63 -10.34
C LYS A 156 -0.33 24.33 -9.24
N ALA A 157 0.06 23.59 -8.19
CA ALA A 157 0.88 24.15 -7.11
C ALA A 157 2.32 24.46 -7.58
N ALA A 158 2.91 23.60 -8.42
CA ALA A 158 4.23 23.84 -9.01
C ALA A 158 4.22 25.12 -9.89
N LYS A 159 3.17 25.28 -10.70
CA LYS A 159 3.05 26.46 -11.59
C LYS A 159 2.82 27.78 -10.85
N SER A 160 2.19 27.74 -9.66
CA SER A 160 2.01 28.91 -8.79
C SER A 160 3.33 29.32 -8.14
N GLU A 161 4.11 28.37 -7.63
CA GLU A 161 5.44 28.65 -7.04
C GLU A 161 6.42 29.21 -8.10
N ASP A 162 6.40 28.70 -9.35
CA ASP A 162 7.25 29.20 -10.41
C ASP A 162 6.88 30.64 -10.83
N ASN A 163 5.59 30.98 -10.83
CA ASN A 163 5.13 32.35 -11.11
C ASN A 163 5.49 33.35 -9.99
N GLU A 164 5.34 32.94 -8.70
CA GLU A 164 5.74 33.77 -7.56
C GLU A 164 7.25 34.01 -7.54
N ASN A 165 8.05 32.98 -7.79
CA ASN A 165 9.49 33.10 -7.87
C ASN A 165 9.93 33.99 -9.04
N SER A 166 9.28 33.88 -10.21
CA SER A 166 9.59 34.74 -11.36
C SER A 166 9.22 36.20 -11.11
N ALA A 167 8.12 36.47 -10.40
CA ALA A 167 7.73 37.82 -10.02
C ALA A 167 8.67 38.45 -8.99
N ALA A 168 9.19 37.65 -8.05
CA ALA A 168 10.15 38.12 -7.06
C ALA A 168 11.55 38.43 -7.65
N PHE A 169 11.92 37.83 -8.77
CA PHE A 169 13.19 38.10 -9.48
C PHE A 169 13.11 39.32 -10.43
N SER A 170 11.90 39.80 -10.73
CA SER A 170 11.67 40.92 -11.65
C SER A 170 11.38 42.26 -10.94
N ALA A 171 11.35 42.27 -9.62
CA ALA A 171 11.17 43.44 -8.76
C ALA A 171 12.48 43.85 -8.08
#